data_6d1a59627634ea539fb92e7488588bc9
#
_entry.id   6d1a59627634ea539fb92e7488588bc9
#
_cell.length_a   1.000
_cell.length_b   1.000
_cell.length_c   1.000
_cell.angle_alpha   90.00
_cell.angle_beta   90.00
_cell.angle_gamma   90.00
#
_symmetry.space_group_name_H-M   'P 1'
#
loop_
_entity.id
_entity.type
_entity.pdbx_description
1 polymer ?
#
loop_
_entity_poly.entity_id
_entity_poly.type
_entity_poly.pdbx_seq_one_letter_code
_entity_poly.pdbx_strand_id
1 'polypeptide(L)'
;EISCSLVGSEMCIRDRVNSASNVKEPVHQGMWGVFEVFADTIVVCTLTALVILTTGVVELESGAVLAGVQDNALVGQAFTAAFGSFGPKFIAVSILLFAYSTTLGWSHYGTKAVEYLFGTAGSRIYKVVFVCMTVVGATMKLGLAWDLSDTFNGLMMIPNLIGVLALSGTVVDITRNYFARRVRGCLLYTSDAADD
;
A
#
# COMPACT_ATOMS: atom_id res chain seq x y z
N GLU A 1 -13.30 10.57 0.78
CA GLU A 1 -13.74 9.39 -0.03
C GLU A 1 -12.56 8.68 -0.71
N ILE A 2 -11.60 9.40 -1.28
CA ILE A 2 -10.39 8.86 -1.93
C ILE A 2 -9.53 8.02 -0.96
N SER A 3 -9.40 8.46 0.28
CA SER A 3 -8.62 7.76 1.33
C SER A 3 -9.14 6.36 1.64
N CYS A 4 -10.45 6.15 1.65
CA CYS A 4 -11.08 4.86 1.96
C CYS A 4 -10.90 3.83 0.83
N SER A 5 -10.93 4.27 -0.41
CA SER A 5 -10.69 3.44 -1.59
C SER A 5 -9.24 2.94 -1.66
N LEU A 6 -8.29 3.81 -1.37
CA LEU A 6 -6.86 3.47 -1.37
C LEU A 6 -6.52 2.41 -0.31
N VAL A 7 -7.04 2.56 0.89
CA VAL A 7 -6.83 1.62 2.00
C VAL A 7 -7.37 0.21 1.65
N GLY A 8 -8.55 0.12 1.04
CA GLY A 8 -9.13 -1.16 0.64
C GLY A 8 -8.31 -1.90 -0.43
N SER A 9 -7.75 -1.17 -1.41
CA SER A 9 -6.95 -1.77 -2.46
C SER A 9 -5.57 -2.21 -1.97
N GLU A 10 -4.91 -1.44 -1.13
CA GLU A 10 -3.61 -1.78 -0.55
C GLU A 10 -3.68 -3.01 0.35
N MET A 11 -4.75 -3.18 1.14
CA MET A 11 -4.94 -4.38 1.96
C MET A 11 -4.99 -5.65 1.11
N CYS A 12 -5.71 -5.63 -0.01
CA CYS A 12 -5.82 -6.79 -0.91
C CYS A 12 -4.47 -7.23 -1.50
N ILE A 13 -3.61 -6.28 -1.79
CA ILE A 13 -2.31 -6.51 -2.38
C ILE A 13 -1.33 -7.04 -1.33
N ARG A 14 -1.34 -6.48 -0.14
CA ARG A 14 -0.52 -6.93 1.00
C ARG A 14 -0.85 -8.36 1.41
N ASP A 15 -2.12 -8.75 1.43
CA ASP A 15 -2.54 -10.11 1.76
C ASP A 15 -1.92 -11.15 0.83
N ARG A 16 -1.81 -10.86 -0.46
CA ARG A 16 -1.19 -11.77 -1.43
C ARG A 16 0.31 -11.94 -1.26
N VAL A 17 1.01 -10.91 -0.81
CA VAL A 17 2.45 -10.99 -0.52
C VAL A 17 2.67 -11.67 0.82
N ASN A 18 1.82 -11.39 1.78
CA ASN A 18 1.87 -12.02 3.10
C ASN A 18 1.62 -13.53 3.02
N SER A 19 0.86 -14.02 2.05
CA SER A 19 0.69 -15.46 1.79
C SER A 19 1.98 -16.17 1.36
N ALA A 20 2.97 -15.43 0.86
CA ALA A 20 4.29 -15.96 0.50
C ALA A 20 5.29 -15.92 1.68
N SER A 21 4.90 -15.38 2.84
CA SER A 21 5.74 -15.31 4.02
C SER A 21 5.90 -16.70 4.67
N ASN A 22 7.11 -17.00 5.16
CA ASN A 22 7.39 -18.25 5.84
C ASN A 22 7.05 -18.18 7.35
N VAL A 23 5.84 -17.76 7.67
CA VAL A 23 5.33 -17.61 9.05
C VAL A 23 4.47 -18.81 9.39
N LYS A 24 4.78 -19.48 10.50
CA LYS A 24 4.07 -20.68 10.95
C LYS A 24 2.64 -20.43 11.42
N GLU A 25 2.34 -19.21 11.87
CA GLU A 25 1.04 -18.83 12.43
C GLU A 25 0.45 -17.65 11.64
N PRO A 26 -0.69 -17.83 10.95
CA PRO A 26 -1.32 -16.77 10.14
C PRO A 26 -1.62 -15.49 10.94
N VAL A 27 -2.00 -15.63 12.22
CA VAL A 27 -2.33 -14.51 13.10
C VAL A 27 -1.13 -13.58 13.32
N HIS A 28 0.09 -14.11 13.40
CA HIS A 28 1.30 -13.28 13.52
C HIS A 28 1.47 -12.37 12.30
N GLN A 29 1.24 -12.91 11.10
CA GLN A 29 1.33 -12.13 9.88
C GLN A 29 0.23 -11.06 9.81
N GLY A 30 -0.99 -11.42 10.22
CA GLY A 30 -2.09 -10.46 10.31
C GLY A 30 -1.80 -9.31 11.29
N MET A 31 -1.23 -9.61 12.46
CA MET A 31 -0.82 -8.58 13.42
C MET A 31 0.27 -7.66 12.89
N TRP A 32 1.25 -8.20 12.15
CA TRP A 32 2.26 -7.39 11.46
C TRP A 32 1.63 -6.46 10.43
N GLY A 33 0.67 -6.96 9.65
CA GLY A 33 -0.07 -6.15 8.68
C GLY A 33 -0.82 -4.98 9.34
N VAL A 34 -1.48 -5.21 10.49
CA VAL A 34 -2.14 -4.15 11.26
C VAL A 34 -1.14 -3.10 11.74
N PHE A 35 0.01 -3.53 12.27
CA PHE A 35 1.06 -2.62 12.74
C PHE A 35 1.64 -1.80 11.58
N GLU A 36 1.91 -2.45 10.45
CA GLU A 36 2.45 -1.81 9.24
C GLU A 36 1.50 -0.72 8.71
N VAL A 37 0.20 -1.03 8.57
CA VAL A 37 -0.81 -0.07 8.14
C VAL A 37 -0.94 1.09 9.12
N PHE A 38 -0.92 0.82 10.42
CA PHE A 38 -0.96 1.86 11.44
C PHE A 38 0.26 2.79 11.34
N ALA A 39 1.45 2.23 11.25
CA ALA A 39 2.69 3.01 11.16
C ALA A 39 2.72 3.86 9.89
N ASP A 40 2.35 3.31 8.75
CA ASP A 40 2.33 4.01 7.46
C ASP A 40 1.24 5.09 7.43
N THR A 41 0.00 4.73 7.75
CA THR A 41 -1.14 5.63 7.58
C THR A 41 -1.22 6.68 8.69
N ILE A 42 -1.00 6.29 9.95
CA ILE A 42 -1.16 7.25 11.07
C ILE A 42 0.14 7.98 11.33
N VAL A 43 1.26 7.27 11.51
CA VAL A 43 2.52 7.92 11.92
C VAL A 43 3.13 8.69 10.74
N VAL A 44 3.37 8.04 9.60
CA VAL A 44 4.06 8.67 8.46
C VAL A 44 3.23 9.78 7.84
N CYS A 45 1.93 9.57 7.61
CA CYS A 45 1.07 10.63 7.05
C CYS A 45 0.92 11.82 8.00
N THR A 46 0.82 11.58 9.32
CA THR A 46 0.77 12.67 10.31
C THR A 46 2.07 13.47 10.31
N LEU A 47 3.23 12.80 10.28
CA LEU A 47 4.53 13.46 10.19
C LEU A 47 4.65 14.31 8.91
N THR A 48 4.21 13.78 7.78
CA THR A 48 4.21 14.52 6.51
C THR A 48 3.31 15.75 6.58
N ALA A 49 2.11 15.62 7.12
CA ALA A 49 1.19 16.74 7.32
C ALA A 49 1.78 17.81 8.25
N LEU A 50 2.40 17.40 9.36
CA LEU A 50 3.07 18.32 10.29
C LEU A 50 4.22 19.06 9.62
N VAL A 51 5.04 18.40 8.82
CA VAL A 51 6.13 19.04 8.07
C VAL A 51 5.58 20.11 7.12
N ILE A 52 4.51 19.83 6.38
CA ILE A 52 3.88 20.80 5.48
C ILE A 52 3.32 21.99 6.25
N LEU A 53 2.61 21.76 7.35
CA LEU A 53 1.96 22.82 8.14
C LEU A 53 2.98 23.67 8.89
N THR A 54 4.05 23.09 9.43
CA THR A 54 5.05 23.83 10.22
C THR A 54 6.04 24.61 9.37
N THR A 55 6.21 24.27 8.08
CA THR A 55 7.12 24.98 7.17
C THR A 55 6.50 26.24 6.54
N GLY A 56 5.22 26.52 6.79
CA GLY A 56 4.54 27.72 6.30
C GLY A 56 4.26 27.72 4.79
N VAL A 57 4.33 26.57 4.14
CA VAL A 57 4.00 26.42 2.72
C VAL A 57 2.47 26.48 2.49
N VAL A 58 1.71 26.22 3.54
CA VAL A 58 0.24 26.35 3.57
C VAL A 58 -0.13 27.39 4.63
N GLU A 59 -1.01 28.30 4.28
CA GLU A 59 -1.54 29.29 5.21
C GLU A 59 -2.57 28.62 6.13
N LEU A 60 -2.28 28.62 7.43
CA LEU A 60 -3.09 27.89 8.43
C LEU A 60 -4.52 28.44 8.60
N GLU A 61 -4.72 29.76 8.34
CA GLU A 61 -6.04 30.38 8.53
C GLU A 61 -6.99 30.12 7.36
N SER A 62 -6.48 30.17 6.13
CA SER A 62 -7.27 30.00 4.91
C SER A 62 -7.23 28.58 4.35
N GLY A 63 -6.27 27.77 4.76
CA GLY A 63 -5.97 26.48 4.14
C GLY A 63 -5.44 26.58 2.71
N ALA A 64 -5.15 27.81 2.26
CA ALA A 64 -4.68 28.06 0.91
C ALA A 64 -3.19 27.71 0.77
N VAL A 65 -2.86 27.04 -0.31
CA VAL A 65 -1.47 26.82 -0.70
C VAL A 65 -0.87 28.13 -1.20
N LEU A 66 0.36 28.45 -0.79
CA LEU A 66 1.03 29.65 -1.26
C LEU A 66 1.05 29.71 -2.80
N ALA A 67 0.79 30.90 -3.34
CA ALA A 67 0.63 31.11 -4.78
C ALA A 67 1.84 30.58 -5.58
N GLY A 68 1.56 29.69 -6.54
CA GLY A 68 2.56 29.09 -7.43
C GLY A 68 3.05 27.69 -7.03
N VAL A 69 2.57 27.13 -5.92
CA VAL A 69 2.89 25.77 -5.52
C VAL A 69 1.84 24.81 -6.06
N GLN A 70 2.27 23.80 -6.82
CA GLN A 70 1.38 22.70 -7.22
C GLN A 70 1.29 21.68 -6.08
N ASP A 71 0.14 21.04 -5.92
CA ASP A 71 -0.13 20.07 -4.82
C ASP A 71 0.92 18.97 -4.73
N ASN A 72 1.40 18.47 -5.87
CA ASN A 72 2.46 17.45 -5.94
C ASN A 72 3.87 17.96 -5.58
N ALA A 73 4.08 19.27 -5.50
CA ALA A 73 5.35 19.89 -5.13
C ALA A 73 5.39 20.37 -3.66
N LEU A 74 4.28 20.27 -2.91
CA LEU A 74 4.17 20.74 -1.53
C LEU A 74 5.26 20.19 -0.61
N VAL A 75 5.45 18.89 -0.62
CA VAL A 75 6.48 18.23 0.21
C VAL A 75 7.88 18.72 -0.16
N GLY A 76 8.17 18.84 -1.45
CA GLY A 76 9.45 19.33 -1.94
C GLY A 76 9.73 20.76 -1.50
N GLN A 77 8.73 21.61 -1.50
CA GLN A 77 8.85 23.00 -1.04
C GLN A 77 8.99 23.10 0.48
N ALA A 78 8.25 22.28 1.24
CA ALA A 78 8.38 22.20 2.68
C ALA A 78 9.82 21.81 3.09
N PHE A 79 10.40 20.81 2.41
CA PHE A 79 11.79 20.42 2.63
C PHE A 79 12.80 21.48 2.17
N THR A 80 12.49 22.23 1.12
CA THR A 80 13.33 23.36 0.68
C THR A 80 13.31 24.47 1.72
N ALA A 81 12.16 24.78 2.30
CA ALA A 81 12.05 25.79 3.37
C ALA A 81 12.84 25.38 4.63
N ALA A 82 12.85 24.09 4.98
CA ALA A 82 13.54 23.58 6.17
C ALA A 82 15.06 23.39 5.98
N PHE A 83 15.48 22.85 4.82
CA PHE A 83 16.86 22.41 4.57
C PHE A 83 17.57 23.19 3.44
N GLY A 84 16.98 24.26 2.92
CA GLY A 84 17.55 25.07 1.85
C GLY A 84 17.85 24.25 0.59
N SER A 85 19.02 24.47 -0.02
CA SER A 85 19.43 23.81 -1.27
C SER A 85 19.64 22.28 -1.19
N PHE A 86 19.73 21.72 0.00
CA PHE A 86 19.81 20.27 0.21
C PHE A 86 18.45 19.59 0.07
N GLY A 87 17.36 20.27 0.46
CA GLY A 87 16.00 19.74 0.45
C GLY A 87 15.59 19.12 -0.89
N PRO A 88 15.66 19.83 -2.02
CA PRO A 88 15.26 19.30 -3.32
C PRO A 88 16.06 18.07 -3.75
N LYS A 89 17.36 18.02 -3.44
CA LYS A 89 18.22 16.87 -3.77
C LYS A 89 17.82 15.63 -2.96
N PHE A 90 17.58 15.82 -1.66
CA PHE A 90 17.13 14.75 -0.78
C PHE A 90 15.77 14.18 -1.24
N ILE A 91 14.81 15.04 -1.54
CA ILE A 91 13.49 14.64 -2.02
C ILE A 91 13.59 13.93 -3.37
N ALA A 92 14.40 14.42 -4.30
CA ALA A 92 14.56 13.76 -5.60
C ALA A 92 15.12 12.33 -5.47
N VAL A 93 16.11 12.12 -4.63
CA VAL A 93 16.65 10.77 -4.36
C VAL A 93 15.61 9.89 -3.65
N SER A 94 14.89 10.44 -2.68
CA SER A 94 13.85 9.71 -1.95
C SER A 94 12.72 9.27 -2.88
N ILE A 95 12.22 10.16 -3.73
CA ILE A 95 11.16 9.83 -4.71
C ILE A 95 11.66 8.77 -5.70
N LEU A 96 12.89 8.87 -6.17
CA LEU A 96 13.48 7.87 -7.06
C LEU A 96 13.47 6.48 -6.42
N LEU A 97 13.94 6.38 -5.17
CA LEU A 97 13.99 5.11 -4.44
C LEU A 97 12.59 4.57 -4.14
N PHE A 98 11.67 5.43 -3.73
CA PHE A 98 10.27 5.06 -3.51
C PHE A 98 9.58 4.58 -4.79
N ALA A 99 9.70 5.32 -5.88
CA ALA A 99 9.11 4.95 -7.16
C ALA A 99 9.66 3.61 -7.66
N TYR A 100 10.97 3.41 -7.53
CA TYR A 100 11.61 2.16 -7.93
C TYR A 100 11.13 0.96 -7.08
N SER A 101 11.16 1.08 -5.76
CA SER A 101 10.72 0.02 -4.85
C SER A 101 9.23 -0.30 -5.01
N THR A 102 8.40 0.72 -5.18
CA THR A 102 6.96 0.57 -5.41
C THR A 102 6.69 -0.14 -6.74
N THR A 103 7.37 0.25 -7.82
CA THR A 103 7.23 -0.40 -9.13
C THR A 103 7.62 -1.87 -9.06
N LEU A 104 8.69 -2.23 -8.35
CA LEU A 104 9.08 -3.62 -8.13
C LEU A 104 8.03 -4.39 -7.34
N GLY A 105 7.50 -3.81 -6.26
CA GLY A 105 6.44 -4.40 -5.46
C GLY A 105 5.19 -4.69 -6.29
N TRP A 106 4.69 -3.71 -7.02
CA TRP A 106 3.52 -3.86 -7.90
C TRP A 106 3.74 -4.90 -9.01
N SER A 107 4.94 -4.94 -9.60
CA SER A 107 5.30 -5.98 -10.57
C SER A 107 5.23 -7.38 -9.97
N HIS A 108 5.70 -7.53 -8.72
CA HIS A 108 5.64 -8.82 -8.02
C HIS A 108 4.20 -9.24 -7.72
N TYR A 109 3.36 -8.31 -7.24
CA TYR A 109 1.95 -8.56 -6.95
C TYR A 109 1.18 -9.02 -8.19
N GLY A 110 1.31 -8.28 -9.28
CA GLY A 110 0.67 -8.64 -10.53
C GLY A 110 1.19 -9.96 -11.10
N THR A 111 2.50 -10.22 -10.98
CA THR A 111 3.08 -11.51 -11.39
C THR A 111 2.42 -12.67 -10.65
N LYS A 112 2.25 -12.56 -9.32
CA LYS A 112 1.61 -13.60 -8.51
C LYS A 112 0.13 -13.78 -8.84
N ALA A 113 -0.58 -12.69 -9.11
CA ALA A 113 -1.98 -12.75 -9.53
C ALA A 113 -2.16 -13.47 -10.88
N VAL A 114 -1.32 -13.12 -11.87
CA VAL A 114 -1.35 -13.73 -13.21
C VAL A 114 -0.87 -15.19 -13.16
N GLU A 115 0.12 -15.50 -12.33
CA GLU A 115 0.58 -16.88 -12.11
C GLU A 115 -0.53 -17.77 -11.55
N TYR A 116 -1.34 -17.24 -10.65
CA TYR A 116 -2.50 -17.95 -10.10
C TYR A 116 -3.58 -18.21 -11.14
N LEU A 117 -3.86 -17.26 -12.04
CA LEU A 117 -4.94 -17.36 -13.03
C LEU A 117 -4.53 -18.12 -14.31
N PHE A 118 -3.28 -17.90 -14.77
CA PHE A 118 -2.82 -18.34 -16.09
C PHE A 118 -1.55 -19.21 -16.05
N GLY A 119 -1.08 -19.53 -14.85
CA GLY A 119 0.14 -20.31 -14.65
C GLY A 119 1.42 -19.54 -14.95
N THR A 120 2.54 -20.27 -14.92
CA THR A 120 3.90 -19.70 -15.09
C THR A 120 4.17 -19.09 -16.47
N ALA A 121 3.51 -19.58 -17.51
CA ALA A 121 3.65 -19.00 -18.85
C ALA A 121 3.04 -17.59 -18.92
N GLY A 122 1.88 -17.39 -18.30
CA GLY A 122 1.22 -16.08 -18.21
C GLY A 122 2.06 -15.04 -17.48
N SER A 123 2.76 -15.45 -16.42
CA SER A 123 3.59 -14.52 -15.62
C SER A 123 4.76 -13.93 -16.43
N ARG A 124 5.30 -14.68 -17.42
CA ARG A 124 6.36 -14.18 -18.30
C ARG A 124 5.85 -13.10 -19.25
N ILE A 125 4.69 -13.33 -19.83
CA ILE A 125 4.02 -12.35 -20.73
C ILE A 125 3.66 -11.10 -19.93
N TYR A 126 3.10 -11.27 -18.73
CA TYR A 126 2.75 -10.16 -17.86
C TYR A 126 3.95 -9.24 -17.55
N LYS A 127 5.13 -9.79 -17.23
CA LYS A 127 6.33 -8.97 -16.95
C LYS A 127 6.72 -8.09 -18.14
N VAL A 128 6.66 -8.61 -19.35
CA VAL A 128 6.94 -7.82 -20.55
C VAL A 128 5.91 -6.71 -20.75
N VAL A 129 4.62 -7.05 -20.63
CA VAL A 129 3.53 -6.06 -20.72
C VAL A 129 3.66 -5.00 -19.63
N PHE A 130 3.98 -5.39 -18.39
CA PHE A 130 4.16 -4.47 -17.29
C PHE A 130 5.26 -3.44 -17.55
N VAL A 131 6.43 -3.87 -18.04
CA VAL A 131 7.52 -2.96 -18.43
C VAL A 131 7.09 -2.01 -19.54
N CYS A 132 6.44 -2.50 -20.59
CA CYS A 132 5.92 -1.65 -21.65
C CYS A 132 4.90 -0.62 -21.12
N MET A 133 3.97 -1.05 -20.28
CA MET A 133 2.97 -0.15 -19.68
C MET A 133 3.58 0.87 -18.73
N THR A 134 4.66 0.52 -18.02
CA THR A 134 5.40 1.48 -17.18
C THR A 134 6.00 2.61 -18.03
N VAL A 135 6.57 2.27 -19.20
CA VAL A 135 7.10 3.29 -20.11
C VAL A 135 5.98 4.15 -20.70
N VAL A 136 4.85 3.57 -21.08
CA VAL A 136 3.67 4.32 -21.55
C VAL A 136 3.16 5.25 -20.44
N GLY A 137 3.03 4.75 -19.21
CA GLY A 137 2.60 5.54 -18.06
C GLY A 137 3.51 6.75 -17.79
N ALA A 138 4.82 6.58 -17.94
CA ALA A 138 5.79 7.66 -17.78
C ALA A 138 5.65 8.79 -18.83
N THR A 139 5.02 8.51 -19.96
CA THR A 139 4.76 9.50 -21.04
C THR A 139 3.37 10.13 -20.97
N MET A 140 2.48 9.62 -20.12
CA MET A 140 1.12 10.11 -19.96
C MET A 140 1.06 11.45 -19.21
N LYS A 141 0.01 12.24 -19.45
CA LYS A 141 -0.30 13.41 -18.65
C LYS A 141 -0.66 12.99 -17.23
N LEU A 142 -0.10 13.67 -16.24
CA LEU A 142 -0.27 13.34 -14.83
C LEU A 142 -1.75 13.24 -14.40
N GLY A 143 -2.62 14.18 -14.83
CA GLY A 143 -4.04 14.15 -14.53
C GLY A 143 -4.73 12.88 -15.04
N LEU A 144 -4.47 12.49 -16.30
CA LEU A 144 -5.03 11.25 -16.86
C LEU A 144 -4.53 10.00 -16.11
N ALA A 145 -3.26 9.98 -15.69
CA ALA A 145 -2.71 8.88 -14.90
C ALA A 145 -3.41 8.75 -13.54
N TRP A 146 -3.70 9.87 -12.87
CA TRP A 146 -4.47 9.90 -11.63
C TRP A 146 -5.92 9.42 -11.82
N ASP A 147 -6.63 9.93 -12.81
CA ASP A 147 -8.02 9.55 -13.09
C ASP A 147 -8.17 8.04 -13.38
N LEU A 148 -7.23 7.47 -14.15
CA LEU A 148 -7.19 6.05 -14.42
C LEU A 148 -6.88 5.24 -13.16
N SER A 149 -5.89 5.66 -12.37
CA SER A 149 -5.52 5.01 -11.11
C SER A 149 -6.69 4.95 -10.14
N ASP A 150 -7.37 6.07 -9.93
CA ASP A 150 -8.52 6.17 -9.02
C ASP A 150 -9.69 5.30 -9.50
N THR A 151 -9.95 5.27 -10.81
CA THR A 151 -11.00 4.44 -11.40
C THR A 151 -10.73 2.94 -11.17
N PHE A 152 -9.51 2.49 -11.45
CA PHE A 152 -9.15 1.08 -11.26
C PHE A 152 -9.07 0.69 -9.79
N ASN A 153 -8.59 1.57 -8.92
CA ASN A 153 -8.60 1.35 -7.48
C ASN A 153 -10.03 1.21 -6.94
N GLY A 154 -10.94 2.07 -7.40
CA GLY A 154 -12.36 1.98 -7.05
C GLY A 154 -13.00 0.66 -7.49
N LEU A 155 -12.73 0.22 -8.72
CA LEU A 155 -13.22 -1.06 -9.24
C LEU A 155 -12.67 -2.27 -8.45
N MET A 156 -11.40 -2.21 -8.02
CA MET A 156 -10.76 -3.28 -7.27
C MET A 156 -11.30 -3.38 -5.83
N MET A 157 -11.79 -2.27 -5.27
CA MET A 157 -12.34 -2.25 -3.92
C MET A 157 -13.59 -3.13 -3.78
N ILE A 158 -14.46 -3.19 -4.79
CA ILE A 158 -15.74 -3.93 -4.73
C ILE A 158 -15.52 -5.44 -4.49
N PRO A 159 -14.79 -6.17 -5.35
CA PRO A 159 -14.56 -7.60 -5.13
C PRO A 159 -13.75 -7.88 -3.87
N ASN A 160 -12.84 -6.97 -3.49
CA ASN A 160 -12.08 -7.10 -2.27
C ASN A 160 -12.98 -7.02 -1.03
N LEU A 161 -13.88 -6.04 -0.97
CA LEU A 161 -14.83 -5.89 0.15
C LEU A 161 -15.70 -7.13 0.30
N ILE A 162 -16.21 -7.67 -0.81
CA ILE A 162 -16.99 -8.91 -0.81
C ILE A 162 -16.17 -10.07 -0.24
N GLY A 163 -14.92 -10.23 -0.69
CA GLY A 163 -14.01 -11.28 -0.21
C GLY A 163 -13.71 -11.18 1.28
N VAL A 164 -13.38 -9.97 1.75
CA VAL A 164 -13.10 -9.73 3.18
C VAL A 164 -14.32 -10.01 4.06
N LEU A 165 -15.50 -9.57 3.64
CA LEU A 165 -16.75 -9.84 4.38
C LEU A 165 -17.09 -11.33 4.40
N ALA A 166 -16.94 -12.03 3.28
CA ALA A 166 -17.20 -13.46 3.18
C ALA A 166 -16.24 -14.30 4.06
N LEU A 167 -14.97 -13.89 4.16
CA LEU A 167 -13.96 -14.58 4.94
C LEU A 167 -13.86 -14.11 6.40
N SER A 168 -14.61 -13.09 6.80
CA SER A 168 -14.53 -12.49 8.13
C SER A 168 -14.77 -13.52 9.25
N GLY A 169 -15.72 -14.44 9.08
CA GLY A 169 -15.99 -15.53 10.01
C GLY A 169 -14.76 -16.43 10.22
N THR A 170 -14.16 -16.87 9.13
CA THR A 170 -12.94 -17.70 9.16
C THR A 170 -11.79 -17.00 9.87
N VAL A 171 -11.60 -15.70 9.64
CA VAL A 171 -10.57 -14.90 10.32
C VAL A 171 -10.81 -14.84 11.83
N VAL A 172 -12.06 -14.65 12.25
CA VAL A 172 -12.44 -14.64 13.66
C VAL A 172 -12.15 -15.99 14.31
N ASP A 173 -12.52 -17.10 13.66
CA ASP A 173 -12.31 -18.45 14.19
C ASP A 173 -10.83 -18.81 14.32
N ILE A 174 -10.02 -18.52 13.31
CA ILE A 174 -8.56 -18.70 13.36
C ILE A 174 -7.94 -17.87 14.49
N THR A 175 -8.35 -16.62 14.63
CA THR A 175 -7.85 -15.71 15.67
C THR A 175 -8.24 -16.20 17.06
N ARG A 176 -9.48 -16.64 17.25
CA ARG A 176 -9.99 -17.21 18.50
C ARG A 176 -9.25 -18.49 18.89
N ASN A 177 -9.04 -19.38 17.92
CA ASN A 177 -8.27 -20.60 18.10
C ASN A 177 -6.81 -20.29 18.51
N TYR A 178 -6.16 -19.33 17.84
CA TYR A 178 -4.79 -18.91 18.20
C TYR A 178 -4.69 -18.44 19.65
N PHE A 179 -5.58 -17.55 20.10
CA PHE A 179 -5.56 -17.07 21.48
C PHE A 179 -5.91 -18.18 22.48
N ALA A 180 -6.84 -19.06 22.17
CA ALA A 180 -7.19 -20.19 23.04
C ALA A 180 -6.01 -21.17 23.21
N ARG A 181 -5.25 -21.44 22.16
CA ARG A 181 -4.04 -22.29 22.21
C ARG A 181 -2.92 -21.61 23.00
N ARG A 182 -2.72 -20.31 22.81
CA ARG A 182 -1.70 -19.55 23.54
C ARG A 182 -1.96 -19.53 25.04
N VAL A 183 -3.21 -19.40 25.45
CA VAL A 183 -3.63 -19.45 26.87
C VAL A 183 -3.42 -20.85 27.45
N ARG A 184 -3.59 -21.93 26.65
CA ARG A 184 -3.41 -23.32 27.08
C ARG A 184 -1.96 -23.83 26.98
N GLY A 185 -1.00 -22.99 26.57
CA GLY A 185 0.41 -23.36 26.44
C GLY A 185 0.74 -24.25 25.24
N CYS A 186 -0.20 -24.44 24.32
CA CYS A 186 -0.01 -25.26 23.11
C CYS A 186 0.32 -24.34 21.92
N LEU A 187 1.56 -24.38 21.43
CA LEU A 187 2.10 -23.39 20.47
C LEU A 187 2.12 -23.84 19.00
N LEU A 188 1.57 -25.02 18.67
CA LEU A 188 1.62 -25.55 17.29
C LEU A 188 0.25 -25.43 16.62
N TYR A 189 0.23 -24.71 15.49
CA TYR A 189 -0.87 -24.75 14.54
C TYR A 189 -0.78 -26.03 13.71
N THR A 190 -1.80 -26.87 13.77
CA THR A 190 -1.98 -28.00 12.85
C THR A 190 -3.11 -27.63 11.89
N SER A 191 -2.95 -27.93 10.60
CA SER A 191 -3.97 -27.65 9.57
C SER A 191 -5.31 -28.30 9.86
N ASP A 192 -5.31 -29.39 10.64
CA ASP A 192 -6.50 -30.14 11.04
C ASP A 192 -7.39 -29.39 12.06
N ALA A 193 -6.89 -28.29 12.65
CA ALA A 193 -7.66 -27.44 13.56
C ALA A 193 -8.52 -26.38 12.86
N ALA A 194 -8.46 -26.32 11.54
CA ALA A 194 -9.29 -25.41 10.72
C ALA A 194 -10.54 -26.09 10.15
N ASP A 195 -10.62 -27.45 10.25
CA ASP A 195 -11.72 -28.26 9.69
C ASP A 195 -12.74 -28.71 10.76
N ASP A 196 -12.53 -28.38 12.05
CA ASP A 196 -13.44 -28.58 13.17
C ASP A 196 -14.15 -27.23 13.53
#